data_288450b293f86f1f87f92f1d29b35092
#
_entry.id   288450b293f86f1f87f92f1d29b35092
#
_cell.length_a   1.000
_cell.length_b   1.000
_cell.length_c   1.000
_cell.angle_alpha   90.00
_cell.angle_beta   90.00
_cell.angle_gamma   90.00
#
_symmetry.space_group_name_H-M   'P 1'
#
loop_
_entity.id
_entity.type
_entity.pdbx_description
1 polymer ?
#
loop_
_entity_poly.entity_id
_entity_poly.type
_entity_poly.pdbx_seq_one_letter_code
_entity_poly.pdbx_strand_id
1 'polypeptide(L)'
;MTQQHIAILDDEVDITQLLATYLGANGFRVSQCHNGGALMDLMAADAPDLVLLDLGLPGEDGFAIARRLRERWNCGLVIVTGRGDAVDRIVGLEIGADDYVTKPFDLRELLARTKAVLRRSHTHAPGSRGMAPAETAARANPARKNSAAAAASGEFFRFAGWLLDRRARRLVSPQGAEVALTSGEFDLLSVFVNHPGRVLSRDFLLEHTRGREATPFDRTVDVQIGRLRRKLESDPQDPQLLKSVRSVGYVLVPPVQGD
;
A
#
# COMPACT_ATOMS: atom_id res chain seq x y z
N MET A 1 -10.56 3.79 21.16
CA MET A 1 -9.96 3.63 19.81
C MET A 1 -8.99 4.77 19.64
N THR A 2 -7.72 4.52 19.43
CA THR A 2 -6.73 5.56 19.14
C THR A 2 -7.05 6.16 17.76
N GLN A 3 -7.15 7.48 17.71
CA GLN A 3 -7.40 8.23 16.49
C GLN A 3 -6.19 8.11 15.57
N GLN A 4 -6.39 7.76 14.29
CA GLN A 4 -5.31 7.65 13.31
C GLN A 4 -4.66 9.01 13.07
N HIS A 5 -3.33 9.03 13.04
CA HIS A 5 -2.52 10.23 12.92
C HIS A 5 -2.00 10.42 11.50
N ILE A 6 -2.27 11.57 10.91
CA ILE A 6 -1.81 11.97 9.58
C ILE A 6 -0.90 13.18 9.73
N ALA A 7 0.30 13.14 9.17
CA ALA A 7 1.13 14.32 8.97
C ALA A 7 0.94 14.87 7.56
N ILE A 8 0.93 16.19 7.43
CA ILE A 8 0.91 16.89 6.15
C ILE A 8 2.20 17.69 6.07
N LEU A 9 2.97 17.50 5.00
CA LEU A 9 4.14 18.30 4.68
C LEU A 9 3.90 19.05 3.38
N ASP A 10 3.72 20.35 3.48
CA ASP A 10 3.48 21.29 2.37
C ASP A 10 3.89 22.68 2.84
N ASP A 11 4.60 23.46 2.02
CA ASP A 11 5.01 24.82 2.36
C ASP A 11 3.85 25.83 2.29
N GLU A 12 2.78 25.49 1.55
CA GLU A 12 1.60 26.32 1.45
C GLU A 12 0.69 26.14 2.69
N VAL A 13 0.72 27.13 3.61
CA VAL A 13 -0.06 27.12 4.86
C VAL A 13 -1.56 26.95 4.61
N ASP A 14 -2.09 27.57 3.56
CA ASP A 14 -3.52 27.46 3.22
C ASP A 14 -3.91 26.03 2.85
N ILE A 15 -3.04 25.30 2.15
CA ILE A 15 -3.26 23.90 1.79
C ILE A 15 -3.20 23.03 3.04
N THR A 16 -2.19 23.18 3.88
CA THR A 16 -2.08 22.38 5.11
C THR A 16 -3.26 22.63 6.04
N GLN A 17 -3.72 23.87 6.17
CA GLN A 17 -4.88 24.24 7.00
C GLN A 17 -6.20 23.68 6.43
N LEU A 18 -6.40 23.76 5.11
CA LEU A 18 -7.55 23.16 4.43
C LEU A 18 -7.61 21.65 4.68
N LEU A 19 -6.51 20.98 4.44
CA LEU A 19 -6.41 19.53 4.62
C LEU A 19 -6.57 19.12 6.09
N ALA A 20 -5.96 19.87 7.02
CA ALA A 20 -6.08 19.59 8.46
C ALA A 20 -7.53 19.71 8.93
N THR A 21 -8.23 20.76 8.50
CA THR A 21 -9.64 20.98 8.80
C THR A 21 -10.51 19.86 8.23
N TYR A 22 -10.31 19.51 6.96
CA TYR A 22 -11.11 18.51 6.29
C TYR A 22 -10.88 17.09 6.85
N LEU A 23 -9.61 16.70 7.04
CA LEU A 23 -9.27 15.39 7.59
C LEU A 23 -9.65 15.29 9.08
N GLY A 24 -9.48 16.39 9.85
CA GLY A 24 -9.92 16.46 11.24
C GLY A 24 -11.44 16.24 11.38
N ALA A 25 -12.25 16.88 10.52
CA ALA A 25 -13.69 16.66 10.47
C ALA A 25 -14.08 15.21 10.09
N ASN A 26 -13.18 14.46 9.42
CA ASN A 26 -13.36 13.05 9.09
C ASN A 26 -12.76 12.08 10.11
N GLY A 27 -12.39 12.56 11.30
CA GLY A 27 -12.01 11.75 12.45
C GLY A 27 -10.52 11.42 12.56
N PHE A 28 -9.64 12.13 11.84
CA PHE A 28 -8.19 11.95 11.94
C PHE A 28 -7.57 12.97 12.90
N ARG A 29 -6.50 12.57 13.58
CA ARG A 29 -5.57 13.52 14.20
C ARG A 29 -4.60 14.00 13.12
N VAL A 30 -4.40 15.30 13.00
CA VAL A 30 -3.58 15.87 11.93
C VAL A 30 -2.49 16.76 12.49
N SER A 31 -1.26 16.57 12.02
CA SER A 31 -0.11 17.43 12.26
C SER A 31 0.31 18.11 10.97
N GLN A 32 0.55 19.41 11.04
CA GLN A 32 1.00 20.22 9.91
C GLN A 32 2.49 20.49 10.04
N CYS A 33 3.24 20.24 8.97
CA CYS A 33 4.66 20.51 8.83
C CYS A 33 4.87 21.35 7.58
N HIS A 34 5.77 22.33 7.65
CA HIS A 34 6.02 23.25 6.51
C HIS A 34 7.45 23.10 5.95
N ASN A 35 8.25 22.20 6.51
CA ASN A 35 9.58 21.83 6.02
C ASN A 35 9.93 20.42 6.45
N GLY A 36 10.93 19.83 5.78
CA GLY A 36 11.36 18.46 6.04
C GLY A 36 11.95 18.27 7.44
N GLY A 37 12.58 19.29 8.02
CA GLY A 37 13.10 19.24 9.40
C GLY A 37 11.99 19.00 10.41
N ALA A 38 10.92 19.82 10.37
CA ALA A 38 9.75 19.68 11.23
C ALA A 38 9.07 18.32 11.09
N LEU A 39 8.99 17.78 9.86
CA LEU A 39 8.48 16.43 9.65
C LEU A 39 9.38 15.37 10.29
N MET A 40 10.70 15.47 10.16
CA MET A 40 11.61 14.49 10.77
C MET A 40 11.54 14.52 12.30
N ASP A 41 11.39 15.69 12.91
CA ASP A 41 11.21 15.86 14.35
C ASP A 41 9.90 15.22 14.83
N LEU A 42 8.81 15.45 14.08
CA LEU A 42 7.52 14.81 14.34
C LEU A 42 7.63 13.28 14.24
N MET A 43 8.28 12.77 13.17
CA MET A 43 8.48 11.34 12.97
C MET A 43 9.27 10.68 14.11
N ALA A 44 10.21 11.42 14.72
CA ALA A 44 11.00 10.91 15.84
C ALA A 44 10.25 10.95 17.18
N ALA A 45 9.39 11.95 17.38
CA ALA A 45 8.68 12.17 18.64
C ALA A 45 7.33 11.42 18.72
N ASP A 46 6.57 11.45 17.64
CA ASP A 46 5.19 10.93 17.57
C ASP A 46 4.85 10.54 16.12
N ALA A 47 5.44 9.43 15.67
CA ALA A 47 5.36 8.97 14.28
C ALA A 47 3.90 8.82 13.81
N PRO A 48 3.49 9.52 12.73
CA PRO A 48 2.16 9.39 12.16
C PRO A 48 1.96 8.05 11.44
N ASP A 49 0.71 7.64 11.32
CA ASP A 49 0.31 6.45 10.56
C ASP A 49 0.45 6.67 9.05
N LEU A 50 0.34 7.93 8.61
CA LEU A 50 0.45 8.31 7.19
C LEU A 50 1.00 9.73 7.04
N VAL A 51 1.82 9.91 6.00
CA VAL A 51 2.34 11.22 5.59
C VAL A 51 1.75 11.59 4.23
N LEU A 52 1.14 12.77 4.14
CA LEU A 52 0.85 13.45 2.88
C LEU A 52 2.03 14.38 2.60
N LEU A 53 2.74 14.16 1.50
CA LEU A 53 4.01 14.83 1.19
C LEU A 53 3.89 15.61 -0.11
N ASP A 54 4.10 16.92 -0.08
CA ASP A 54 4.40 17.69 -1.29
C ASP A 54 5.89 17.52 -1.68
N LEU A 55 6.13 17.42 -2.98
CA LEU A 55 7.48 17.41 -3.55
C LEU A 55 7.98 18.81 -3.91
N GLY A 56 7.09 19.80 -3.96
CA GLY A 56 7.37 21.17 -4.42
C GLY A 56 7.99 22.08 -3.37
N LEU A 57 8.56 21.55 -2.29
CA LEU A 57 9.09 22.31 -1.17
C LEU A 57 10.25 23.25 -1.59
N PRO A 58 10.21 24.54 -1.25
CA PRO A 58 11.28 25.48 -1.57
C PRO A 58 12.60 25.11 -0.88
N GLY A 59 13.65 24.94 -1.67
CA GLY A 59 14.99 24.66 -1.16
C GLY A 59 15.21 23.25 -0.62
N GLU A 60 14.21 22.36 -0.69
CA GLU A 60 14.33 20.99 -0.26
C GLU A 60 14.00 20.00 -1.40
N ASP A 61 14.65 18.85 -1.40
CA ASP A 61 14.33 17.74 -2.31
C ASP A 61 13.25 16.84 -1.67
N GLY A 62 12.01 16.98 -2.08
CA GLY A 62 10.89 16.18 -1.60
C GLY A 62 11.07 14.68 -1.84
N PHE A 63 11.78 14.29 -2.92
CA PHE A 63 12.12 12.89 -3.17
C PHE A 63 13.15 12.35 -2.15
N ALA A 64 14.14 13.17 -1.75
CA ALA A 64 15.08 12.80 -0.70
C ALA A 64 14.36 12.61 0.65
N ILE A 65 13.39 13.46 0.97
CA ILE A 65 12.52 13.32 2.17
C ILE A 65 11.74 12.01 2.10
N ALA A 66 11.09 11.71 0.98
CA ALA A 66 10.33 10.47 0.78
C ALA A 66 11.21 9.22 0.98
N ARG A 67 12.44 9.23 0.41
CA ARG A 67 13.41 8.15 0.57
C ARG A 67 13.80 7.96 2.02
N ARG A 68 14.14 9.05 2.73
CA ARG A 68 14.52 9.04 4.14
C ARG A 68 13.40 8.53 5.05
N LEU A 69 12.13 8.85 4.73
CA LEU A 69 10.96 8.28 5.42
C LEU A 69 10.93 6.76 5.26
N ARG A 70 11.14 6.26 4.04
CA ARG A 70 11.09 4.82 3.76
C ARG A 70 12.24 4.01 4.33
N GLU A 71 13.40 4.63 4.51
CA GLU A 71 14.57 3.99 5.13
C GLU A 71 14.38 3.74 6.63
N ARG A 72 13.59 4.59 7.31
CA ARG A 72 13.52 4.61 8.77
C ARG A 72 12.15 4.24 9.35
N TRP A 73 11.06 4.47 8.62
CA TRP A 73 9.70 4.28 9.09
C TRP A 73 8.82 3.54 8.09
N ASN A 74 7.90 2.76 8.63
CA ASN A 74 6.92 2.00 7.83
C ASN A 74 5.52 2.63 7.91
N CYS A 75 5.41 3.96 7.79
CA CYS A 75 4.14 4.67 7.72
C CYS A 75 3.58 4.68 6.30
N GLY A 76 2.30 4.95 6.13
CA GLY A 76 1.71 5.26 4.82
C GLY A 76 2.36 6.51 4.22
N LEU A 77 2.60 6.54 2.90
CA LEU A 77 3.14 7.69 2.20
C LEU A 77 2.33 7.98 0.95
N VAL A 78 1.66 9.10 0.91
CA VAL A 78 0.94 9.61 -0.27
C VAL A 78 1.62 10.90 -0.71
N ILE A 79 2.10 10.92 -1.95
CA ILE A 79 2.63 12.14 -2.55
C ILE A 79 1.48 12.98 -3.09
N VAL A 80 1.45 14.27 -2.71
CA VAL A 80 0.42 15.24 -3.13
C VAL A 80 1.13 16.48 -3.67
N THR A 81 1.25 16.63 -4.99
CA THR A 81 2.09 17.68 -5.57
C THR A 81 1.55 18.24 -6.88
N GLY A 82 1.92 19.50 -7.18
CA GLY A 82 1.66 20.15 -8.47
C GLY A 82 2.54 19.64 -9.61
N ARG A 83 3.60 18.90 -9.31
CA ARG A 83 4.45 18.24 -10.31
C ARG A 83 3.73 17.03 -10.87
N GLY A 84 3.03 17.20 -11.99
CA GLY A 84 2.14 16.21 -12.59
C GLY A 84 2.78 15.36 -13.69
N ASP A 85 4.06 15.51 -13.96
CA ASP A 85 4.73 14.77 -15.04
C ASP A 85 4.74 13.26 -14.75
N ALA A 86 4.56 12.47 -15.82
CA ALA A 86 4.57 11.02 -15.72
C ALA A 86 5.88 10.50 -15.12
N VAL A 87 7.00 11.21 -15.33
CA VAL A 87 8.32 10.89 -14.80
C VAL A 87 8.34 11.08 -13.29
N ASP A 88 7.88 12.21 -12.76
CA ASP A 88 7.84 12.49 -11.32
C ASP A 88 6.94 11.50 -10.57
N ARG A 89 5.81 11.10 -11.18
CA ARG A 89 4.94 10.06 -10.63
C ARG A 89 5.64 8.70 -10.56
N ILE A 90 6.38 8.32 -11.60
CA ILE A 90 7.13 7.06 -11.63
C ILE A 90 8.22 7.11 -10.56
N VAL A 91 9.01 8.18 -10.49
CA VAL A 91 10.08 8.36 -9.48
C VAL A 91 9.52 8.32 -8.06
N GLY A 92 8.42 9.03 -7.78
CA GLY A 92 7.77 9.03 -6.46
C GLY A 92 7.31 7.63 -6.05
N LEU A 93 6.73 6.89 -6.98
CA LEU A 93 6.34 5.51 -6.76
C LEU A 93 7.57 4.59 -6.65
N GLU A 94 8.66 4.81 -7.36
CA GLU A 94 9.92 4.07 -7.23
C GLU A 94 10.61 4.28 -5.88
N ILE A 95 10.46 5.42 -5.26
CA ILE A 95 10.97 5.72 -3.92
C ILE A 95 10.19 5.01 -2.81
N GLY A 96 8.93 4.62 -3.04
CA GLY A 96 8.15 3.90 -2.05
C GLY A 96 6.80 4.52 -1.69
N ALA A 97 6.34 5.55 -2.38
CA ALA A 97 5.01 6.07 -2.16
C ALA A 97 3.93 5.00 -2.37
N ASP A 98 2.96 4.96 -1.48
CA ASP A 98 1.81 4.05 -1.58
C ASP A 98 0.76 4.55 -2.56
N ASP A 99 0.66 5.88 -2.71
CA ASP A 99 -0.18 6.52 -3.73
C ASP A 99 0.38 7.89 -4.14
N TYR A 100 -0.19 8.45 -5.21
CA TYR A 100 0.21 9.74 -5.80
C TYR A 100 -1.03 10.52 -6.21
N VAL A 101 -1.13 11.78 -5.79
CA VAL A 101 -2.23 12.69 -6.09
C VAL A 101 -1.68 13.98 -6.67
N THR A 102 -2.22 14.44 -7.79
CA THR A 102 -1.79 15.71 -8.42
C THR A 102 -2.65 16.86 -7.97
N LYS A 103 -2.04 18.01 -7.68
CA LYS A 103 -2.74 19.32 -7.50
C LYS A 103 -3.15 19.87 -8.88
N PRO A 104 -4.35 20.42 -9.05
CA PRO A 104 -5.43 20.46 -8.07
C PRO A 104 -6.13 19.11 -7.88
N PHE A 105 -6.57 18.82 -6.64
CA PHE A 105 -7.21 17.56 -6.28
C PHE A 105 -8.60 17.76 -5.68
N ASP A 106 -9.45 16.76 -5.78
CA ASP A 106 -10.70 16.69 -5.03
C ASP A 106 -10.46 16.17 -3.62
N LEU A 107 -10.98 16.86 -2.59
CA LEU A 107 -10.80 16.48 -1.18
C LEU A 107 -11.40 15.12 -0.85
N ARG A 108 -12.50 14.72 -1.52
CA ARG A 108 -13.13 13.42 -1.33
C ARG A 108 -12.27 12.31 -1.92
N GLU A 109 -11.66 12.56 -3.09
CA GLU A 109 -10.71 11.64 -3.71
C GLU A 109 -9.49 11.44 -2.80
N LEU A 110 -8.87 12.54 -2.33
CA LEU A 110 -7.73 12.48 -1.41
C LEU A 110 -8.08 11.70 -0.13
N LEU A 111 -9.25 11.96 0.46
CA LEU A 111 -9.72 11.23 1.64
C LEU A 111 -9.89 9.73 1.38
N ALA A 112 -10.49 9.36 0.24
CA ALA A 112 -10.67 7.96 -0.13
C ALA A 112 -9.32 7.24 -0.30
N ARG A 113 -8.34 7.89 -0.93
CA ARG A 113 -6.98 7.37 -1.10
C ARG A 113 -6.25 7.26 0.24
N THR A 114 -6.32 8.29 1.08
CA THR A 114 -5.78 8.28 2.44
C THR A 114 -6.33 7.11 3.27
N LYS A 115 -7.66 6.93 3.29
CA LYS A 115 -8.32 5.80 3.97
C LYS A 115 -7.88 4.45 3.39
N ALA A 116 -7.70 4.34 2.08
CA ALA A 116 -7.24 3.11 1.43
C ALA A 116 -5.81 2.75 1.85
N VAL A 117 -4.91 3.72 1.95
CA VAL A 117 -3.53 3.51 2.43
C VAL A 117 -3.53 3.14 3.92
N LEU A 118 -4.23 3.90 4.77
CA LEU A 118 -4.32 3.64 6.20
C LEU A 118 -4.92 2.27 6.54
N ARG A 119 -5.98 1.84 5.85
CA ARG A 119 -6.56 0.51 6.04
C ARG A 119 -5.52 -0.59 5.83
N ARG A 120 -4.62 -0.40 4.87
CA ARG A 120 -3.52 -1.32 4.56
C ARG A 120 -2.43 -1.32 5.65
N SER A 121 -2.17 -0.18 6.26
CA SER A 121 -1.15 -0.03 7.31
C SER A 121 -1.62 -0.57 8.67
N HIS A 122 -2.90 -0.45 9.01
CA HIS A 122 -3.44 -0.81 10.34
C HIS A 122 -3.72 -2.30 10.60
N THR A 123 -3.55 -3.16 9.63
CA THR A 123 -3.57 -4.60 9.89
C THR A 123 -2.37 -5.07 10.73
N HIS A 124 -1.58 -4.13 11.27
CA HIS A 124 -0.33 -4.36 12.00
C HIS A 124 -0.41 -4.24 13.53
N ALA A 125 -1.56 -3.90 14.13
CA ALA A 125 -1.64 -3.81 15.60
C ALA A 125 -1.85 -5.21 16.21
N PRO A 126 -0.92 -5.73 17.03
CA PRO A 126 -1.19 -6.90 17.84
C PRO A 126 -2.09 -6.49 19.00
N GLY A 127 -3.37 -6.82 18.91
CA GLY A 127 -4.27 -6.76 20.05
C GLY A 127 -5.46 -5.82 19.94
N SER A 128 -6.48 -6.20 19.17
CA SER A 128 -7.85 -5.89 19.55
C SER A 128 -8.71 -7.14 19.33
N ARG A 129 -8.82 -7.94 20.40
CA ARG A 129 -9.93 -8.90 20.53
C ARG A 129 -11.22 -8.09 20.62
N GLY A 130 -11.88 -7.89 19.49
CA GLY A 130 -13.26 -7.50 19.45
C GLY A 130 -14.11 -8.71 19.79
N MET A 131 -14.66 -8.72 20.98
CA MET A 131 -15.71 -9.65 21.42
C MET A 131 -16.93 -9.52 20.50
N ALA A 132 -17.29 -10.59 19.84
CA ALA A 132 -18.59 -10.72 19.19
C ALA A 132 -19.66 -10.95 20.26
N PRO A 133 -20.86 -10.33 20.17
CA PRO A 133 -22.01 -10.80 20.90
C PRO A 133 -22.63 -12.01 20.18
N ALA A 134 -22.85 -13.06 20.93
CA ALA A 134 -23.53 -14.26 20.52
C ALA A 134 -25.04 -14.05 20.40
N GLU A 135 -25.65 -14.98 19.67
CA GLU A 135 -27.06 -15.39 19.65
C GLU A 135 -28.07 -14.63 18.78
N THR A 136 -28.54 -15.27 17.74
CA THR A 136 -29.82 -16.01 17.80
C THR A 136 -29.92 -17.04 16.65
N ALA A 137 -30.40 -18.22 17.03
CA ALA A 137 -30.52 -19.43 16.24
C ALA A 137 -31.72 -19.42 15.25
N ALA A 138 -31.62 -20.35 14.31
CA ALA A 138 -32.65 -21.13 13.64
C ALA A 138 -33.14 -20.70 12.25
N ARG A 139 -32.80 -21.43 11.22
CA ARG A 139 -33.55 -22.47 10.53
C ARG A 139 -32.87 -22.90 9.23
N ALA A 140 -32.74 -24.20 9.12
CA ALA A 140 -32.19 -24.89 7.97
C ALA A 140 -33.11 -24.79 6.73
N ASN A 141 -32.49 -24.71 5.55
CA ASN A 141 -33.02 -25.30 4.35
C ASN A 141 -31.89 -25.81 3.44
N PRO A 142 -31.85 -27.10 3.09
CA PRO A 142 -30.84 -27.67 2.25
C PRO A 142 -31.30 -27.66 0.80
N ALA A 143 -30.57 -27.03 -0.09
CA ALA A 143 -30.40 -27.41 -1.49
C ALA A 143 -30.00 -26.20 -2.35
N ARG A 144 -28.70 -26.08 -2.59
CA ARG A 144 -28.15 -25.68 -3.90
C ARG A 144 -26.67 -26.07 -3.94
N LYS A 145 -26.43 -27.18 -4.61
CA LYS A 145 -25.09 -27.59 -5.04
C LYS A 145 -24.64 -26.69 -6.19
N ASN A 146 -23.35 -26.47 -6.17
CA ASN A 146 -22.43 -26.12 -7.25
C ASN A 146 -22.08 -24.64 -7.46
N SER A 147 -20.77 -24.48 -7.36
CA SER A 147 -19.85 -23.46 -7.83
C SER A 147 -19.63 -22.27 -6.88
N ALA A 148 -18.92 -22.53 -5.81
CA ALA A 148 -18.04 -21.54 -5.21
C ALA A 148 -16.69 -22.23 -5.05
N ALA A 149 -15.72 -21.90 -5.90
CA ALA A 149 -14.33 -22.18 -5.59
C ALA A 149 -14.09 -21.48 -4.25
N ALA A 150 -13.88 -22.26 -3.21
CA ALA A 150 -13.58 -21.80 -1.88
C ALA A 150 -12.35 -20.90 -1.98
N ALA A 151 -12.53 -19.61 -1.68
CA ALA A 151 -11.44 -18.76 -1.30
C ALA A 151 -10.87 -19.38 -0.02
N ALA A 152 -9.82 -20.17 -0.14
CA ALA A 152 -9.07 -20.70 0.98
C ALA A 152 -8.56 -19.48 1.76
N SER A 153 -9.08 -19.25 2.96
CA SER A 153 -8.59 -18.28 3.91
C SER A 153 -7.30 -18.77 4.56
N GLY A 154 -6.29 -19.11 3.76
CA GLY A 154 -4.95 -19.44 4.23
C GLY A 154 -4.32 -18.19 4.84
N GLU A 155 -3.81 -18.30 6.05
CA GLU A 155 -3.07 -17.21 6.69
C GLU A 155 -1.61 -17.18 6.20
N PHE A 156 -1.07 -18.32 5.76
CA PHE A 156 0.31 -18.50 5.31
C PHE A 156 0.35 -19.02 3.87
N PHE A 157 1.23 -18.43 3.07
CA PHE A 157 1.50 -18.87 1.70
C PHE A 157 2.99 -19.13 1.51
N ARG A 158 3.32 -20.31 0.96
CA ARG A 158 4.69 -20.70 0.63
C ARG A 158 4.87 -20.81 -0.87
N PHE A 159 5.92 -20.17 -1.40
CA PHE A 159 6.27 -20.23 -2.82
C PHE A 159 7.78 -20.08 -3.01
N ALA A 160 8.41 -20.92 -3.77
CA ALA A 160 9.86 -20.90 -4.04
C ALA A 160 10.74 -20.68 -2.79
N GLY A 161 10.35 -21.25 -1.64
CA GLY A 161 11.05 -21.09 -0.36
C GLY A 161 10.68 -19.81 0.42
N TRP A 162 9.94 -18.88 -0.16
CA TRP A 162 9.39 -17.71 0.52
C TRP A 162 8.17 -18.09 1.37
N LEU A 163 8.01 -17.39 2.50
CA LEU A 163 6.83 -17.51 3.37
C LEU A 163 6.18 -16.14 3.52
N LEU A 164 4.95 -16.02 3.04
CA LEU A 164 4.10 -14.84 3.23
C LEU A 164 3.09 -15.12 4.35
N ASP A 165 3.20 -14.39 5.46
CA ASP A 165 2.22 -14.35 6.53
C ASP A 165 1.27 -13.18 6.30
N ARG A 166 0.04 -13.46 5.90
CA ARG A 166 -0.96 -12.42 5.60
C ARG A 166 -1.46 -11.71 6.84
N ARG A 167 -1.55 -12.43 7.95
CA ARG A 167 -2.06 -11.87 9.20
C ARG A 167 -1.05 -10.92 9.83
N ALA A 168 0.20 -11.33 9.89
CA ALA A 168 1.27 -10.46 10.37
C ALA A 168 1.81 -9.51 9.30
N ARG A 169 1.34 -9.60 8.05
CA ARG A 169 1.83 -8.86 6.86
C ARG A 169 3.36 -8.94 6.72
N ARG A 170 3.91 -10.10 6.94
CA ARG A 170 5.36 -10.36 6.92
C ARG A 170 5.73 -11.24 5.74
N LEU A 171 6.87 -10.94 5.15
CA LEU A 171 7.51 -11.78 4.14
C LEU A 171 8.84 -12.29 4.70
N VAL A 172 9.03 -13.59 4.68
CA VAL A 172 10.27 -14.25 5.12
C VAL A 172 10.94 -14.90 3.92
N SER A 173 12.23 -14.61 3.76
CA SER A 173 13.04 -15.15 2.65
C SER A 173 13.34 -16.64 2.85
N PRO A 174 13.81 -17.35 1.79
CA PRO A 174 14.27 -18.73 1.91
C PRO A 174 15.38 -18.95 2.93
N GLN A 175 16.13 -17.90 3.28
CA GLN A 175 17.20 -17.91 4.29
C GLN A 175 16.70 -17.61 5.70
N GLY A 176 15.38 -17.41 5.89
CA GLY A 176 14.77 -17.11 7.18
C GLY A 176 14.83 -15.63 7.59
N ALA A 177 15.31 -14.74 6.74
CA ALA A 177 15.35 -13.31 7.01
C ALA A 177 14.00 -12.64 6.68
N GLU A 178 13.54 -11.73 7.53
CA GLU A 178 12.37 -10.91 7.24
C GLU A 178 12.72 -9.86 6.19
N VAL A 179 11.86 -9.72 5.17
CA VAL A 179 11.99 -8.73 4.09
C VAL A 179 10.88 -7.71 4.20
N ALA A 180 11.24 -6.46 4.46
CA ALA A 180 10.29 -5.37 4.58
C ALA A 180 9.61 -5.08 3.24
N LEU A 181 8.28 -5.09 3.24
CA LEU A 181 7.43 -4.69 2.11
C LEU A 181 6.67 -3.41 2.48
N THR A 182 6.53 -2.49 1.53
CA THR A 182 5.53 -1.42 1.66
C THR A 182 4.12 -2.01 1.59
N SER A 183 3.11 -1.26 2.06
CA SER A 183 1.72 -1.72 2.01
C SER A 183 1.28 -2.11 0.59
N GLY A 184 1.65 -1.31 -0.42
CA GLY A 184 1.31 -1.60 -1.81
C GLY A 184 2.02 -2.83 -2.38
N GLU A 185 3.29 -3.07 -2.03
CA GLU A 185 4.03 -4.27 -2.43
C GLU A 185 3.45 -5.52 -1.79
N PHE A 186 3.08 -5.44 -0.50
CA PHE A 186 2.45 -6.54 0.21
C PHE A 186 1.09 -6.91 -0.39
N ASP A 187 0.25 -5.91 -0.66
CA ASP A 187 -1.07 -6.13 -1.25
C ASP A 187 -0.96 -6.75 -2.64
N LEU A 188 -0.02 -6.24 -3.45
CA LEU A 188 0.25 -6.77 -4.78
C LEU A 188 0.71 -8.23 -4.73
N LEU A 189 1.65 -8.56 -3.84
CA LEU A 189 2.10 -9.93 -3.63
C LEU A 189 0.95 -10.84 -3.13
N SER A 190 0.10 -10.32 -2.23
CA SER A 190 -1.08 -11.02 -1.73
C SER A 190 -2.08 -11.35 -2.83
N VAL A 191 -2.26 -10.48 -3.83
CA VAL A 191 -3.10 -10.78 -4.99
C VAL A 191 -2.50 -11.92 -5.81
N PHE A 192 -1.19 -11.92 -6.03
CA PHE A 192 -0.52 -12.98 -6.80
C PHE A 192 -0.60 -14.34 -6.12
N VAL A 193 -0.36 -14.44 -4.81
CA VAL A 193 -0.40 -15.72 -4.10
C VAL A 193 -1.82 -16.30 -4.02
N ASN A 194 -2.85 -15.47 -4.12
CA ASN A 194 -4.24 -15.92 -4.23
C ASN A 194 -4.62 -16.39 -5.66
N HIS A 195 -3.79 -16.10 -6.67
CA HIS A 195 -4.04 -16.46 -8.06
C HIS A 195 -2.79 -17.11 -8.69
N PRO A 196 -2.26 -18.18 -8.11
CA PRO A 196 -0.99 -18.81 -8.55
C PRO A 196 -1.10 -19.30 -9.99
N GLY A 197 -0.07 -19.05 -10.78
CA GLY A 197 0.00 -19.48 -12.18
C GLY A 197 -0.96 -18.77 -13.15
N ARG A 198 -1.80 -17.86 -12.65
CA ARG A 198 -2.72 -17.09 -13.48
C ARG A 198 -2.07 -15.79 -13.94
N VAL A 199 -2.21 -15.48 -15.23
CA VAL A 199 -1.82 -14.17 -15.75
C VAL A 199 -2.86 -13.14 -15.31
N LEU A 200 -2.43 -12.12 -14.58
CA LEU A 200 -3.27 -11.04 -14.06
C LEU A 200 -3.02 -9.77 -14.87
N SER A 201 -4.09 -9.15 -15.38
CA SER A 201 -3.98 -7.88 -16.10
C SER A 201 -3.63 -6.73 -15.14
N ARG A 202 -3.12 -5.63 -15.69
CA ARG A 202 -2.83 -4.42 -14.91
C ARG A 202 -4.09 -3.88 -14.23
N ASP A 203 -5.21 -3.88 -14.94
CA ASP A 203 -6.49 -3.40 -14.42
C ASP A 203 -6.97 -4.28 -13.27
N PHE A 204 -6.89 -5.59 -13.41
CA PHE A 204 -7.21 -6.54 -12.33
C PHE A 204 -6.34 -6.29 -11.09
N LEU A 205 -5.03 -6.09 -11.28
CA LEU A 205 -4.10 -5.82 -10.18
C LEU A 205 -4.40 -4.48 -9.50
N LEU A 206 -4.70 -3.42 -10.25
CA LEU A 206 -5.09 -2.12 -9.71
C LEU A 206 -6.40 -2.19 -8.92
N GLU A 207 -7.41 -2.83 -9.47
CA GLU A 207 -8.71 -3.01 -8.81
C GLU A 207 -8.54 -3.73 -7.47
N HIS A 208 -7.80 -4.83 -7.44
CA HIS A 208 -7.64 -5.67 -6.24
C HIS A 208 -6.64 -5.11 -5.21
N THR A 209 -5.73 -4.22 -5.62
CA THR A 209 -4.79 -3.57 -4.70
C THR A 209 -5.24 -2.20 -4.26
N ARG A 210 -5.97 -1.45 -5.09
CA ARG A 210 -6.32 -0.05 -4.82
C ARG A 210 -7.81 0.24 -4.78
N GLY A 211 -8.66 -0.72 -5.18
CA GLY A 211 -10.13 -0.58 -5.19
C GLY A 211 -10.63 0.51 -6.15
N ARG A 212 -9.91 0.77 -7.23
CA ARG A 212 -10.28 1.75 -8.25
C ARG A 212 -10.01 1.23 -9.65
N GLU A 213 -10.73 1.77 -10.62
CA GLU A 213 -10.47 1.54 -12.04
C GLU A 213 -9.12 2.13 -12.47
N ALA A 214 -8.47 1.47 -13.42
CA ALA A 214 -7.24 1.95 -14.03
C ALA A 214 -7.52 3.23 -14.82
N THR A 215 -6.74 4.27 -14.56
CA THR A 215 -6.72 5.43 -15.47
C THR A 215 -5.76 5.15 -16.64
N PRO A 216 -6.04 5.65 -17.84
CA PRO A 216 -5.10 5.55 -18.97
C PRO A 216 -3.70 6.00 -18.53
N PHE A 217 -2.68 5.17 -18.81
CA PHE A 217 -1.27 5.40 -18.42
C PHE A 217 -0.92 5.21 -16.93
N ASP A 218 -1.74 4.54 -16.13
CA ASP A 218 -1.38 4.20 -14.75
C ASP A 218 -0.28 3.11 -14.72
N ARG A 219 0.97 3.53 -14.53
CA ARG A 219 2.15 2.64 -14.44
C ARG A 219 2.47 2.19 -13.00
N THR A 220 1.60 2.46 -12.07
CA THR A 220 1.81 2.15 -10.65
C THR A 220 2.10 0.67 -10.41
N VAL A 221 1.39 -0.22 -11.12
CA VAL A 221 1.61 -1.67 -11.03
C VAL A 221 2.99 -2.04 -11.54
N ASP A 222 3.41 -1.52 -12.69
CA ASP A 222 4.71 -1.84 -13.30
C ASP A 222 5.87 -1.46 -12.36
N VAL A 223 5.76 -0.32 -11.70
CA VAL A 223 6.74 0.16 -10.70
C VAL A 223 6.76 -0.76 -9.47
N GLN A 224 5.60 -1.11 -8.93
CA GLN A 224 5.52 -2.01 -7.77
C GLN A 224 6.03 -3.42 -8.11
N ILE A 225 5.76 -3.93 -9.30
CA ILE A 225 6.35 -5.19 -9.80
C ILE A 225 7.88 -5.08 -9.85
N GLY A 226 8.42 -3.99 -10.38
CA GLY A 226 9.87 -3.76 -10.40
C GLY A 226 10.50 -3.80 -9.01
N ARG A 227 9.82 -3.25 -8.00
CA ARG A 227 10.27 -3.31 -6.60
C ARG A 227 10.18 -4.70 -6.00
N LEU A 228 9.06 -5.39 -6.19
CA LEU A 228 8.92 -6.77 -5.74
C LEU A 228 10.00 -7.66 -6.34
N ARG A 229 10.33 -7.50 -7.62
CA ARG A 229 11.43 -8.23 -8.26
C ARG A 229 12.75 -7.96 -7.58
N ARG A 230 13.09 -6.70 -7.24
CA ARG A 230 14.33 -6.38 -6.53
C ARG A 230 14.44 -7.05 -5.16
N LYS A 231 13.32 -7.43 -4.55
CA LYS A 231 13.27 -8.08 -3.22
C LYS A 231 13.16 -9.60 -3.31
N LEU A 232 12.50 -10.11 -4.34
CA LEU A 232 12.16 -11.54 -4.47
C LEU A 232 13.12 -12.31 -5.39
N GLU A 233 13.64 -11.65 -6.43
CA GLU A 233 14.41 -12.28 -7.48
C GLU A 233 15.91 -12.20 -7.19
N SER A 234 16.66 -13.20 -7.63
CA SER A 234 18.12 -13.17 -7.63
C SER A 234 18.64 -12.18 -8.66
N ASP A 235 17.98 -12.11 -9.83
CA ASP A 235 18.22 -11.12 -10.87
C ASP A 235 16.89 -10.45 -11.27
N PRO A 236 16.68 -9.16 -10.92
CA PRO A 236 15.47 -8.44 -11.31
C PRO A 236 15.28 -8.24 -12.81
N GLN A 237 16.37 -8.33 -13.61
CA GLN A 237 16.32 -8.18 -15.07
C GLN A 237 15.92 -9.48 -15.77
N ASP A 238 16.20 -10.65 -15.15
CA ASP A 238 15.72 -11.96 -15.61
C ASP A 238 14.84 -12.64 -14.54
N PRO A 239 13.62 -12.12 -14.30
CA PRO A 239 12.76 -12.58 -13.21
C PRO A 239 12.25 -14.01 -13.46
N GLN A 240 12.38 -14.87 -12.45
CA GLN A 240 11.92 -16.26 -12.49
C GLN A 240 10.60 -16.44 -11.73
N LEU A 241 10.33 -15.61 -10.72
CA LEU A 241 9.13 -15.71 -9.88
C LEU A 241 7.97 -14.88 -10.43
N LEU A 242 8.22 -13.59 -10.71
CA LEU A 242 7.22 -12.64 -11.22
C LEU A 242 7.51 -12.32 -12.69
N LYS A 243 6.92 -13.09 -13.62
CA LYS A 243 7.14 -12.89 -15.05
C LYS A 243 6.14 -11.93 -15.68
N SER A 244 6.62 -11.19 -16.69
CA SER A 244 5.76 -10.38 -17.56
C SER A 244 5.23 -11.23 -18.69
N VAL A 245 3.94 -11.12 -18.97
CA VAL A 245 3.31 -11.66 -20.18
C VAL A 245 2.99 -10.49 -21.10
N ARG A 246 3.71 -10.42 -22.22
CA ARG A 246 3.67 -9.27 -23.15
C ARG A 246 2.22 -8.93 -23.52
N SER A 247 1.87 -7.64 -23.42
CA SER A 247 0.54 -7.08 -23.72
C SER A 247 -0.63 -7.61 -22.87
N VAL A 248 -0.39 -8.52 -21.90
CA VAL A 248 -1.45 -9.09 -21.05
C VAL A 248 -1.32 -8.66 -19.59
N GLY A 249 -0.15 -8.85 -18.98
CA GLY A 249 0.03 -8.52 -17.56
C GLY A 249 1.20 -9.27 -16.91
N TYR A 250 0.97 -9.77 -15.71
CA TYR A 250 2.00 -10.41 -14.89
C TYR A 250 1.50 -11.73 -14.30
N VAL A 251 2.43 -12.62 -13.99
CA VAL A 251 2.13 -13.94 -13.40
C VAL A 251 3.16 -14.31 -12.34
N LEU A 252 2.70 -14.85 -11.22
CA LEU A 252 3.55 -15.56 -10.25
C LEU A 252 3.68 -17.01 -10.71
N VAL A 253 4.88 -17.38 -11.16
CA VAL A 253 5.14 -18.68 -11.80
C VAL A 253 5.21 -19.86 -10.81
N PRO A 254 5.87 -19.72 -9.63
CA PRO A 254 5.98 -20.83 -8.70
C PRO A 254 4.63 -21.32 -8.19
N PRO A 255 4.51 -22.64 -7.91
CA PRO A 255 3.35 -23.14 -7.19
C PRO A 255 3.28 -22.50 -5.80
N VAL A 256 2.07 -22.19 -5.37
CA VAL A 256 1.79 -21.61 -4.06
C VAL A 256 1.07 -22.67 -3.22
N GLN A 257 1.57 -22.90 -2.01
CA GLN A 257 0.95 -23.74 -1.01
C GLN A 257 0.41 -22.82 0.09
N GLY A 258 -0.90 -22.86 0.33
CA GLY A 258 -1.56 -22.18 1.45
C GLY A 258 -1.91 -23.19 2.53
N ASP A 259 -1.84 -22.77 3.79
CA ASP A 259 -2.34 -23.53 4.94
C ASP A 259 -3.82 -23.24 5.15
#